data_8662378d5bcdff47c9c971174ff6f77e
#
_entry.id   8662378d5bcdff47c9c971174ff6f77e
#
_cell.length_a   1.000
_cell.length_b   1.000
_cell.length_c   1.000
_cell.angle_alpha   90.00
_cell.angle_beta   90.00
_cell.angle_gamma   90.00
#
_symmetry.space_group_name_H-M   'P 1'
#
loop_
_entity.id
_entity.type
_entity.pdbx_description
1 polymer ?
#
loop_
_entity_poly.entity_id
_entity_poly.type
_entity_poly.pdbx_seq_one_letter_code
_entity_poly.pdbx_strand_id
1 'polypeptide(L)'
;MKKATPELLEGYLKIMEAANKSNDGNRCMIAPSPELKKRLKDDLKKIKKQFGASVFSNILKPMGKTKVGLNDALLRPGNSFPLGMSASRVKSIAADRLPLQGTVRVIVVLVDFSDKQFSNTKKQYQDLFFSEGMLPTGSVKEYYKEVTNGLVDIAGEIVGPYRMPRTLAAYAHGESGTGDAAPNARTMAQDAAKAANSAVDFSLYDNDHDGYVDAFVVIHAGKGGEETGQGSDIWSHKWVLPGVYNADGTHVYAYLTVPEDCKLGVCAHELGHLLFGFPDLYDTDYTSEGIGDWCLMAGGSWNNGGLTPAHPCGWCKAQQNWVNTVTVSANKKGVAIPDVKDSKTIYRLWKDGGSGNEYFLAENRTKKNFDKFLPGEGLLIYHIDDAIDSNSNEMHYKVAVVQADGKKQLEGGANRGDAGDVWPGASKKLTFSNTTKPNSKSYGNIKTDVGIKKIKSTAGIITADLFVKAGPALAIVKSKLRKVKK
;
A
#
# COMPACT_ATOMS: atom_id res chain seq x y z
N MET A 1 6.81 -34.17 12.15
CA MET A 1 6.79 -33.10 11.10
C MET A 1 7.32 -33.72 9.82
N LYS A 2 6.61 -33.60 8.69
CA LYS A 2 7.11 -34.01 7.39
C LYS A 2 8.39 -33.24 7.06
N LYS A 3 9.41 -33.90 6.50
CA LYS A 3 10.66 -33.27 6.06
C LYS A 3 10.36 -32.29 4.89
N ALA A 4 11.12 -31.22 4.76
CA ALA A 4 11.05 -30.36 3.57
C ALA A 4 11.60 -31.18 2.38
N THR A 5 10.90 -31.12 1.24
CA THR A 5 11.34 -31.75 0.00
C THR A 5 12.09 -30.76 -0.89
N PRO A 6 12.91 -31.19 -1.86
CA PRO A 6 13.52 -30.30 -2.84
C PRO A 6 12.46 -29.46 -3.59
N GLU A 7 11.30 -30.04 -3.91
CA GLU A 7 10.20 -29.38 -4.59
C GLU A 7 9.59 -28.25 -3.72
N LEU A 8 9.51 -28.44 -2.39
CA LEU A 8 9.06 -27.40 -1.46
C LEU A 8 10.04 -26.23 -1.44
N LEU A 9 11.35 -26.51 -1.44
CA LEU A 9 12.39 -25.50 -1.52
C LEU A 9 12.28 -24.73 -2.84
N GLU A 10 12.19 -25.42 -3.98
CA GLU A 10 12.10 -24.81 -5.30
C GLU A 10 10.84 -23.93 -5.42
N GLY A 11 9.67 -24.42 -4.95
CA GLY A 11 8.41 -23.65 -4.93
C GLY A 11 8.53 -22.38 -4.08
N TYR A 12 9.14 -22.51 -2.89
CA TYR A 12 9.38 -21.34 -2.02
C TYR A 12 10.30 -20.30 -2.70
N LEU A 13 11.39 -20.77 -3.32
CA LEU A 13 12.34 -19.90 -4.01
C LEU A 13 11.68 -19.14 -5.17
N LYS A 14 10.84 -19.79 -5.97
CA LYS A 14 10.10 -19.14 -7.07
C LYS A 14 9.18 -18.03 -6.57
N ILE A 15 8.47 -18.25 -5.45
CA ILE A 15 7.61 -17.21 -4.85
C ILE A 15 8.46 -16.03 -4.37
N MET A 16 9.59 -16.29 -3.71
CA MET A 16 10.49 -15.25 -3.22
C MET A 16 11.17 -14.48 -4.36
N GLU A 17 11.53 -15.14 -5.45
CA GLU A 17 12.05 -14.47 -6.65
C GLU A 17 10.99 -13.58 -7.29
N ALA A 18 9.76 -14.04 -7.40
CA ALA A 18 8.66 -13.24 -7.92
C ALA A 18 8.44 -11.97 -7.07
N ALA A 19 8.42 -12.13 -5.74
CA ALA A 19 8.31 -11.01 -4.79
C ALA A 19 9.49 -10.04 -4.90
N ASN A 20 10.72 -10.52 -4.97
CA ASN A 20 11.91 -9.67 -5.14
C ASN A 20 11.94 -8.94 -6.48
N LYS A 21 11.42 -9.55 -7.55
CA LYS A 21 11.28 -8.90 -8.86
C LYS A 21 10.19 -7.84 -8.88
N SER A 22 9.28 -7.80 -7.90
CA SER A 22 8.26 -6.73 -7.80
C SER A 22 8.86 -5.33 -7.62
N ASN A 23 10.13 -5.24 -7.30
CA ASN A 23 10.87 -3.99 -7.09
C ASN A 23 11.52 -3.42 -8.37
N ASP A 24 11.15 -3.85 -9.58
CA ASP A 24 11.72 -3.31 -10.83
C ASP A 24 11.21 -1.88 -11.17
N GLY A 25 10.31 -1.33 -10.33
CA GLY A 25 9.76 0.02 -10.41
C GLY A 25 8.64 0.20 -11.44
N ASN A 26 8.23 -0.87 -12.13
CA ASN A 26 7.08 -0.89 -13.03
C ASN A 26 6.04 -1.92 -12.61
N ARG A 27 6.41 -2.85 -11.72
CA ARG A 27 5.55 -3.91 -11.22
C ARG A 27 5.35 -3.79 -9.71
N CYS A 28 4.10 -3.81 -9.28
CA CYS A 28 3.67 -3.92 -7.91
C CYS A 28 2.76 -5.13 -7.79
N MET A 29 2.81 -5.84 -6.67
CA MET A 29 2.04 -7.07 -6.46
C MET A 29 1.32 -6.98 -5.13
N ILE A 30 0.09 -7.52 -5.05
CA ILE A 30 -0.58 -7.64 -3.76
C ILE A 30 0.22 -8.57 -2.82
N ALA A 31 0.27 -8.24 -1.54
CA ALA A 31 0.80 -9.13 -0.53
C ALA A 31 0.07 -10.50 -0.55
N PRO A 32 0.76 -11.62 -0.26
CA PRO A 32 0.09 -12.91 -0.15
C PRO A 32 -1.02 -12.86 0.91
N SER A 33 -2.06 -13.64 0.71
CA SER A 33 -3.13 -13.78 1.69
C SER A 33 -2.55 -14.17 3.07
N PRO A 34 -3.23 -13.83 4.18
CA PRO A 34 -2.76 -14.21 5.51
C PRO A 34 -2.48 -15.70 5.66
N GLU A 35 -3.31 -16.53 5.03
CA GLU A 35 -3.20 -17.99 5.03
C GLU A 35 -1.96 -18.44 4.26
N LEU A 36 -1.74 -17.89 3.06
CA LEU A 36 -0.56 -18.17 2.26
C LEU A 36 0.70 -17.67 2.98
N LYS A 37 0.70 -16.45 3.51
CA LYS A 37 1.85 -15.89 4.24
C LYS A 37 2.23 -16.75 5.46
N LYS A 38 1.24 -17.24 6.21
CA LYS A 38 1.47 -18.18 7.32
C LYS A 38 2.12 -19.47 6.83
N ARG A 39 1.60 -20.07 5.75
CA ARG A 39 2.17 -21.28 5.15
C ARG A 39 3.62 -21.06 4.73
N LEU A 40 3.93 -19.96 4.04
CA LEU A 40 5.29 -19.61 3.62
C LEU A 40 6.24 -19.47 4.81
N LYS A 41 5.82 -18.80 5.89
CA LYS A 41 6.61 -18.70 7.15
C LYS A 41 6.89 -20.07 7.78
N ASP A 42 5.91 -20.97 7.78
CA ASP A 42 6.08 -22.32 8.34
C ASP A 42 6.98 -23.19 7.45
N ASP A 43 6.88 -23.06 6.15
CA ASP A 43 7.75 -23.75 5.20
C ASP A 43 9.19 -23.23 5.28
N LEU A 44 9.39 -21.92 5.41
CA LEU A 44 10.70 -21.32 5.66
C LEU A 44 11.39 -21.89 6.92
N LYS A 45 10.63 -22.04 8.02
CA LYS A 45 11.17 -22.67 9.24
C LYS A 45 11.63 -24.12 9.00
N LYS A 46 10.86 -24.91 8.24
CA LYS A 46 11.22 -26.29 7.88
C LYS A 46 12.48 -26.34 7.01
N ILE A 47 12.54 -25.47 5.99
CA ILE A 47 13.67 -25.38 5.06
C ILE A 47 14.93 -24.95 5.82
N LYS A 48 14.89 -23.89 6.64
CA LYS A 48 16.02 -23.44 7.47
C LYS A 48 16.54 -24.55 8.40
N LYS A 49 15.63 -25.33 8.99
CA LYS A 49 16.02 -26.46 9.88
C LYS A 49 16.72 -27.60 9.14
N GLN A 50 16.38 -27.83 7.88
CA GLN A 50 16.89 -28.94 7.10
C GLN A 50 18.14 -28.61 6.28
N PHE A 51 18.18 -27.43 5.66
CA PHE A 51 19.24 -27.02 4.73
C PHE A 51 20.18 -25.95 5.29
N GLY A 52 19.90 -25.43 6.50
CA GLY A 52 20.67 -24.37 7.14
C GLY A 52 20.31 -22.96 6.65
N ALA A 53 20.70 -21.94 7.43
CA ALA A 53 20.37 -20.55 7.13
C ALA A 53 21.14 -19.97 5.92
N SER A 54 22.30 -20.56 5.57
CA SER A 54 23.15 -20.10 4.46
C SER A 54 22.52 -20.23 3.08
N VAL A 55 21.53 -21.13 2.91
CA VAL A 55 20.79 -21.29 1.65
C VAL A 55 20.05 -19.98 1.25
N PHE A 56 19.73 -19.14 2.24
CA PHE A 56 18.96 -17.91 2.02
C PHE A 56 19.83 -16.64 1.90
N SER A 57 21.12 -16.70 2.28
CA SER A 57 22.00 -15.54 2.27
C SER A 57 22.21 -14.91 0.87
N ASN A 58 21.98 -15.68 -0.20
CA ASN A 58 22.07 -15.22 -1.58
C ASN A 58 20.72 -14.81 -2.20
N ILE A 59 19.60 -15.22 -1.58
CA ILE A 59 18.24 -15.03 -2.08
C ILE A 59 17.62 -13.77 -1.47
N LEU A 60 17.96 -13.47 -0.22
CA LEU A 60 17.49 -12.30 0.52
C LEU A 60 18.39 -11.06 0.31
N LYS A 61 19.22 -11.03 -0.72
CA LYS A 61 19.91 -9.79 -1.08
C LYS A 61 18.89 -8.83 -1.67
N PRO A 62 18.76 -7.60 -1.13
CA PRO A 62 17.94 -6.58 -1.77
C PRO A 62 18.41 -6.40 -3.22
N MET A 63 17.59 -6.79 -4.17
CA MET A 63 17.88 -6.55 -5.59
C MET A 63 17.54 -5.10 -5.90
N GLY A 64 18.59 -4.28 -6.03
CA GLY A 64 18.52 -2.94 -6.58
C GLY A 64 17.80 -1.92 -5.70
N LYS A 65 18.09 -0.65 -5.95
CA LYS A 65 17.39 0.46 -5.31
C LYS A 65 15.97 0.50 -5.85
N THR A 66 14.98 0.21 -5.00
CA THR A 66 13.57 0.49 -5.28
C THR A 66 13.40 1.96 -5.62
N LYS A 67 12.52 2.27 -6.56
CA LYS A 67 12.26 3.67 -6.93
C LYS A 67 11.31 4.30 -5.92
N VAL A 68 11.57 5.56 -5.60
CA VAL A 68 10.89 6.29 -4.55
C VAL A 68 9.44 6.60 -4.89
N GLY A 69 8.51 6.27 -4.00
CA GLY A 69 7.19 6.87 -3.87
C GLY A 69 6.28 6.73 -5.08
N LEU A 70 5.54 7.76 -5.42
CA LEU A 70 4.54 7.84 -6.49
C LEU A 70 4.99 7.41 -7.90
N ASN A 71 6.23 6.93 -8.05
CA ASN A 71 6.74 6.38 -9.31
C ASN A 71 6.27 4.97 -9.65
N ASP A 72 5.59 4.29 -8.75
CA ASP A 72 5.04 2.96 -9.03
C ASP A 72 3.93 3.01 -10.08
N ALA A 73 3.40 4.22 -10.37
CA ALA A 73 2.49 4.48 -11.46
C ALA A 73 3.17 5.17 -12.66
N LEU A 74 4.27 4.65 -13.17
CA LEU A 74 4.69 5.01 -14.52
C LEU A 74 3.65 4.49 -15.51
N LEU A 75 2.69 5.35 -15.85
CA LEU A 75 1.61 5.03 -16.78
C LEU A 75 2.06 5.11 -18.24
N ARG A 76 3.23 5.69 -18.51
CA ARG A 76 3.82 5.85 -19.85
C ARG A 76 5.30 5.42 -19.89
N PRO A 77 5.78 4.91 -21.01
CA PRO A 77 7.14 4.40 -21.13
C PRO A 77 8.19 5.52 -21.03
N GLY A 78 9.37 5.16 -20.52
CA GLY A 78 10.48 6.12 -20.36
C GLY A 78 10.91 6.80 -21.64
N ASN A 79 10.76 6.17 -22.83
CA ASN A 79 11.08 6.74 -24.12
C ASN A 79 10.03 7.76 -24.64
N SER A 80 8.89 7.90 -23.97
CA SER A 80 7.91 8.96 -24.27
C SER A 80 8.34 10.33 -23.74
N PHE A 81 9.37 10.37 -22.89
CA PHE A 81 9.95 11.63 -22.41
C PHE A 81 11.01 12.14 -23.39
N PRO A 82 11.25 13.47 -23.46
CA PRO A 82 12.26 14.03 -24.34
C PRO A 82 13.65 13.39 -24.18
N LEU A 83 14.33 13.14 -25.29
CA LEU A 83 15.69 12.61 -25.29
C LEU A 83 16.62 13.49 -24.44
N GLY A 84 17.45 12.84 -23.63
CA GLY A 84 18.39 13.53 -22.73
C GLY A 84 17.81 13.94 -21.37
N MET A 85 16.53 13.67 -21.12
CA MET A 85 15.97 13.89 -19.80
C MET A 85 16.57 12.91 -18.79
N SER A 86 17.06 13.44 -17.65
CA SER A 86 17.62 12.60 -16.59
C SER A 86 16.54 11.74 -15.93
N ALA A 87 16.93 10.56 -15.43
CA ALA A 87 16.01 9.68 -14.69
C ALA A 87 15.37 10.38 -13.49
N SER A 88 16.10 11.30 -12.82
CA SER A 88 15.56 12.11 -11.73
C SER A 88 14.48 13.08 -12.18
N ARG A 89 14.62 13.67 -13.39
CA ARG A 89 13.60 14.58 -13.94
C ARG A 89 12.35 13.83 -14.39
N VAL A 90 12.51 12.65 -15.01
CA VAL A 90 11.39 11.75 -15.36
C VAL A 90 10.61 11.39 -14.08
N LYS A 91 11.31 11.03 -13.01
CA LYS A 91 10.71 10.78 -11.69
C LYS A 91 9.96 11.98 -11.15
N SER A 92 10.55 13.18 -11.24
CA SER A 92 9.91 14.42 -10.79
C SER A 92 8.62 14.67 -11.54
N ILE A 93 8.60 14.54 -12.86
CA ILE A 93 7.39 14.73 -13.66
C ILE A 93 6.31 13.70 -13.33
N ALA A 94 6.68 12.43 -13.10
CA ALA A 94 5.73 11.41 -12.69
C ALA A 94 5.15 11.69 -11.27
N ALA A 95 5.98 12.22 -10.36
CA ALA A 95 5.55 12.61 -9.02
C ALA A 95 4.72 13.93 -9.02
N ASP A 96 4.94 14.79 -10.00
CA ASP A 96 4.23 16.07 -10.16
C ASP A 96 2.86 15.91 -10.85
N ARG A 97 2.46 14.67 -11.19
CA ARG A 97 1.13 14.39 -11.73
C ARG A 97 0.06 14.90 -10.78
N LEU A 98 -0.89 15.66 -11.31
CA LEU A 98 -2.02 16.11 -10.50
C LEU A 98 -2.87 14.92 -10.05
N PRO A 99 -3.31 14.88 -8.79
CA PRO A 99 -4.22 13.84 -8.32
C PRO A 99 -5.48 13.76 -9.16
N LEU A 100 -5.87 12.56 -9.55
CA LEU A 100 -7.14 12.33 -10.23
C LEU A 100 -8.30 12.69 -9.31
N GLN A 101 -9.27 13.43 -9.83
CA GLN A 101 -10.47 13.89 -9.11
C GLN A 101 -11.70 13.88 -10.03
N GLY A 102 -12.89 13.89 -9.41
CA GLY A 102 -14.16 13.79 -10.14
C GLY A 102 -14.45 12.38 -10.58
N THR A 103 -15.06 12.23 -11.74
CA THR A 103 -15.34 10.91 -12.33
C THR A 103 -14.08 10.34 -12.94
N VAL A 104 -13.59 9.24 -12.38
CA VAL A 104 -12.43 8.50 -12.89
C VAL A 104 -12.92 7.24 -13.57
N ARG A 105 -12.70 7.15 -14.87
CA ARG A 105 -13.19 6.04 -15.71
C ARG A 105 -12.19 4.88 -15.70
N VAL A 106 -12.73 3.67 -15.52
CA VAL A 106 -11.99 2.41 -15.46
C VAL A 106 -12.56 1.46 -16.50
N ILE A 107 -11.72 0.92 -17.37
CA ILE A 107 -12.11 -0.17 -18.29
C ILE A 107 -11.72 -1.52 -17.69
N VAL A 108 -12.67 -2.42 -17.58
CA VAL A 108 -12.47 -3.78 -17.08
C VAL A 108 -12.72 -4.79 -18.20
N VAL A 109 -11.70 -5.53 -18.57
CA VAL A 109 -11.74 -6.54 -19.63
C VAL A 109 -11.65 -7.92 -19.01
N LEU A 110 -12.69 -8.72 -19.22
CA LEU A 110 -12.72 -10.13 -18.81
C LEU A 110 -12.03 -10.99 -19.86
N VAL A 111 -11.15 -11.89 -19.42
CA VAL A 111 -10.46 -12.84 -20.31
C VAL A 111 -10.53 -14.27 -19.80
N ASP A 112 -10.83 -15.21 -20.70
CA ASP A 112 -10.81 -16.63 -20.39
C ASP A 112 -9.84 -17.39 -21.32
N PHE A 113 -9.63 -18.66 -21.04
CA PHE A 113 -8.64 -19.50 -21.72
C PHE A 113 -9.28 -20.79 -22.19
N SER A 114 -8.62 -21.47 -23.15
CA SER A 114 -9.12 -22.80 -23.61
C SER A 114 -9.09 -23.86 -22.51
N ASP A 115 -8.16 -23.75 -21.57
CA ASP A 115 -8.00 -24.62 -20.41
C ASP A 115 -8.68 -24.09 -19.13
N LYS A 116 -9.19 -22.84 -19.15
CA LYS A 116 -9.85 -22.23 -18.00
C LYS A 116 -10.89 -21.19 -18.44
N GLN A 117 -12.16 -21.46 -18.17
CA GLN A 117 -13.27 -20.57 -18.46
C GLN A 117 -13.78 -19.91 -17.20
N PHE A 118 -14.43 -18.75 -17.31
CA PHE A 118 -15.11 -18.09 -16.21
C PHE A 118 -16.20 -18.94 -15.61
N SER A 119 -16.28 -18.96 -14.27
CA SER A 119 -17.41 -19.47 -13.49
C SER A 119 -18.37 -18.35 -13.05
N ASN A 120 -17.89 -17.13 -12.95
CA ASN A 120 -18.63 -15.95 -12.53
C ASN A 120 -19.27 -15.21 -13.71
N THR A 121 -20.34 -14.47 -13.43
CA THR A 121 -21.05 -13.67 -14.44
C THR A 121 -20.47 -12.25 -14.54
N LYS A 122 -20.59 -11.63 -15.73
CA LYS A 122 -20.23 -10.22 -15.95
C LYS A 122 -20.89 -9.27 -14.93
N LYS A 123 -22.14 -9.56 -14.53
CA LYS A 123 -22.88 -8.76 -13.55
C LYS A 123 -22.21 -8.72 -12.19
N GLN A 124 -21.59 -9.80 -11.72
CA GLN A 124 -20.89 -9.83 -10.44
C GLN A 124 -19.73 -8.83 -10.42
N TYR A 125 -18.98 -8.69 -11.52
CA TYR A 125 -17.92 -7.69 -11.65
C TYR A 125 -18.46 -6.27 -11.80
N GLN A 126 -19.60 -6.11 -12.51
CA GLN A 126 -20.29 -4.82 -12.58
C GLN A 126 -20.69 -4.35 -11.18
N ASP A 127 -21.21 -5.27 -10.36
CA ASP A 127 -21.58 -4.97 -8.97
C ASP A 127 -20.33 -4.69 -8.11
N LEU A 128 -19.26 -5.49 -8.26
CA LEU A 128 -18.02 -5.29 -7.49
C LEU A 128 -17.33 -3.96 -7.78
N PHE A 129 -17.29 -3.53 -9.05
CA PHE A 129 -16.57 -2.31 -9.43
C PHE A 129 -17.40 -1.05 -9.34
N PHE A 130 -18.67 -1.08 -9.78
CA PHE A 130 -19.40 0.14 -10.12
C PHE A 130 -20.75 0.32 -9.42
N SER A 131 -21.21 -0.63 -8.60
CA SER A 131 -22.49 -0.52 -7.91
C SER A 131 -22.43 0.41 -6.68
N GLU A 132 -23.60 0.89 -6.26
CA GLU A 132 -23.80 1.53 -4.95
C GLU A 132 -24.94 0.82 -4.22
N GLY A 133 -24.73 0.43 -2.95
CA GLY A 133 -25.74 -0.21 -2.10
C GLY A 133 -26.11 -1.64 -2.47
N MET A 134 -25.44 -2.27 -3.44
CA MET A 134 -25.76 -3.63 -3.90
C MET A 134 -25.04 -4.72 -3.12
N LEU A 135 -23.82 -4.45 -2.67
CA LEU A 135 -22.99 -5.42 -1.96
C LEU A 135 -22.92 -5.09 -0.47
N PRO A 136 -23.12 -6.05 0.45
CA PRO A 136 -23.08 -5.81 1.88
C PRO A 136 -21.72 -5.29 2.38
N THR A 137 -20.66 -5.57 1.64
CA THR A 137 -19.29 -5.18 1.95
C THR A 137 -18.82 -3.95 1.16
N GLY A 138 -19.68 -3.41 0.30
CA GLY A 138 -19.37 -2.30 -0.59
C GLY A 138 -18.70 -2.72 -1.90
N SER A 139 -18.59 -1.77 -2.82
CA SER A 139 -17.94 -1.89 -4.13
C SER A 139 -16.65 -1.07 -4.18
N VAL A 140 -15.86 -1.22 -5.26
CA VAL A 140 -14.69 -0.38 -5.56
C VAL A 140 -15.08 1.10 -5.64
N LYS A 141 -16.23 1.40 -6.27
CA LYS A 141 -16.80 2.76 -6.35
C LYS A 141 -17.06 3.32 -4.95
N GLU A 142 -17.78 2.59 -4.11
CA GLU A 142 -18.12 3.02 -2.75
C GLU A 142 -16.86 3.17 -1.88
N TYR A 143 -15.91 2.26 -2.03
CA TYR A 143 -14.64 2.32 -1.34
C TYR A 143 -13.88 3.61 -1.66
N TYR A 144 -13.63 3.89 -2.94
CA TYR A 144 -12.89 5.09 -3.32
C TYR A 144 -13.67 6.38 -3.04
N LYS A 145 -14.99 6.37 -3.16
CA LYS A 145 -15.83 7.50 -2.73
C LYS A 145 -15.64 7.82 -1.25
N GLU A 146 -15.57 6.79 -0.37
CA GLU A 146 -15.35 7.00 1.07
C GLU A 146 -13.91 7.45 1.36
N VAL A 147 -12.90 6.72 0.91
CA VAL A 147 -11.51 6.98 1.31
C VAL A 147 -10.96 8.29 0.77
N THR A 148 -11.52 8.80 -0.32
CA THR A 148 -11.19 10.09 -0.92
C THR A 148 -12.09 11.23 -0.45
N ASN A 149 -13.02 10.95 0.46
CA ASN A 149 -14.03 11.93 0.91
C ASN A 149 -14.90 12.48 -0.23
N GLY A 150 -15.20 11.65 -1.24
CA GLY A 150 -16.01 12.03 -2.41
C GLY A 150 -15.24 12.79 -3.49
N LEU A 151 -13.92 12.91 -3.38
CA LEU A 151 -13.11 13.56 -4.42
C LEU A 151 -12.99 12.69 -5.68
N VAL A 152 -13.10 11.37 -5.57
CA VAL A 152 -13.05 10.43 -6.69
C VAL A 152 -14.33 9.62 -6.74
N ASP A 153 -14.94 9.57 -7.93
CA ASP A 153 -16.09 8.73 -8.25
C ASP A 153 -15.71 7.76 -9.37
N ILE A 154 -15.50 6.48 -9.03
CA ILE A 154 -15.14 5.44 -9.99
C ILE A 154 -16.35 5.11 -10.86
N ALA A 155 -16.17 5.20 -12.18
CA ALA A 155 -17.15 4.84 -13.18
C ALA A 155 -16.48 4.02 -14.29
N GLY A 156 -17.24 3.32 -15.10
CA GLY A 156 -16.67 2.56 -16.21
C GLY A 156 -17.55 1.45 -16.70
N GLU A 157 -16.96 0.51 -17.39
CA GLU A 157 -17.68 -0.61 -17.97
C GLU A 157 -16.88 -1.93 -17.89
N ILE A 158 -17.61 -3.02 -18.01
CA ILE A 158 -17.07 -4.38 -18.10
C ILE A 158 -17.30 -4.89 -19.52
N VAL A 159 -16.27 -5.38 -20.19
CA VAL A 159 -16.38 -6.01 -21.52
C VAL A 159 -15.85 -7.44 -21.51
N GLY A 160 -16.21 -8.23 -22.51
CA GLY A 160 -15.85 -9.64 -22.59
C GLY A 160 -16.87 -10.58 -21.93
N PRO A 161 -16.49 -11.83 -21.57
CA PRO A 161 -15.13 -12.39 -21.64
C PRO A 161 -14.64 -12.65 -23.08
N TYR A 162 -13.37 -12.35 -23.31
CA TYR A 162 -12.67 -12.66 -24.56
C TYR A 162 -11.80 -13.89 -24.38
N ARG A 163 -11.85 -14.81 -25.36
CA ARG A 163 -10.99 -15.99 -25.38
C ARG A 163 -9.58 -15.60 -25.78
N MET A 164 -8.62 -15.82 -24.88
CA MET A 164 -7.22 -15.53 -25.14
C MET A 164 -6.60 -16.56 -26.09
N PRO A 165 -5.59 -16.14 -26.92
CA PRO A 165 -4.93 -17.02 -27.86
C PRO A 165 -4.18 -18.20 -27.24
N ARG A 166 -3.82 -18.10 -25.95
CA ARG A 166 -3.04 -19.12 -25.23
C ARG A 166 -3.78 -19.58 -23.98
N THR A 167 -3.29 -20.69 -23.41
CA THR A 167 -3.81 -21.25 -22.15
C THR A 167 -3.42 -20.40 -20.95
N LEU A 168 -4.15 -20.50 -19.84
CA LEU A 168 -3.77 -19.90 -18.56
C LEU A 168 -2.37 -20.37 -18.15
N ALA A 169 -2.10 -21.67 -18.25
CA ALA A 169 -0.80 -22.26 -17.94
C ALA A 169 0.36 -21.62 -18.73
N ALA A 170 0.11 -21.25 -20.00
CA ALA A 170 1.12 -20.60 -20.84
C ALA A 170 1.41 -19.18 -20.38
N TYR A 171 0.39 -18.39 -19.99
CA TYR A 171 0.59 -17.03 -19.47
C TYR A 171 1.10 -17.00 -18.04
N ALA A 172 0.72 -17.95 -17.20
CA ALA A 172 1.29 -18.10 -15.86
C ALA A 172 2.77 -18.52 -15.89
N HIS A 173 3.16 -19.30 -16.89
CA HIS A 173 4.53 -19.74 -17.21
C HIS A 173 5.26 -20.42 -16.03
N GLY A 174 4.51 -21.00 -15.07
CA GLY A 174 5.08 -21.57 -13.85
C GLY A 174 5.70 -20.56 -12.87
N GLU A 175 5.57 -19.26 -13.16
CA GLU A 175 6.10 -18.12 -12.40
C GLU A 175 5.01 -17.12 -12.06
N SER A 176 3.76 -17.59 -11.90
CA SER A 176 2.57 -16.79 -11.57
C SER A 176 2.33 -15.62 -12.55
N GLY A 177 2.74 -15.75 -13.80
CA GLY A 177 2.62 -14.72 -14.84
C GLY A 177 3.61 -13.55 -14.69
N THR A 178 4.45 -13.56 -13.68
CA THR A 178 5.33 -12.44 -13.31
C THR A 178 6.79 -12.62 -13.76
N GLY A 179 7.11 -13.75 -14.40
CA GLY A 179 8.42 -14.00 -14.98
C GLY A 179 8.73 -13.09 -16.18
N ASP A 180 10.03 -12.95 -16.51
CA ASP A 180 10.50 -12.09 -17.61
C ASP A 180 10.25 -12.72 -18.99
N ALA A 181 10.18 -14.05 -19.07
CA ALA A 181 9.98 -14.77 -20.32
C ALA A 181 8.52 -14.65 -20.81
N ALA A 182 8.36 -14.33 -22.09
CA ALA A 182 7.04 -14.38 -22.75
C ALA A 182 6.72 -15.81 -23.23
N PRO A 183 5.43 -16.22 -23.27
CA PRO A 183 4.26 -15.45 -22.84
C PRO A 183 4.18 -15.35 -21.31
N ASN A 184 3.67 -14.25 -20.81
CA ASN A 184 3.44 -13.97 -19.39
C ASN A 184 2.20 -13.09 -19.21
N ALA A 185 1.91 -12.59 -18.01
CA ALA A 185 0.74 -11.75 -17.78
C ALA A 185 0.76 -10.43 -18.59
N ARG A 186 1.94 -9.87 -18.91
CA ARG A 186 2.07 -8.70 -19.79
C ARG A 186 1.56 -9.02 -21.21
N THR A 187 1.90 -10.19 -21.72
CA THR A 187 1.44 -10.67 -23.02
C THR A 187 -0.07 -10.89 -22.98
N MET A 188 -0.62 -11.48 -21.91
CA MET A 188 -2.06 -11.64 -21.71
C MET A 188 -2.78 -10.28 -21.74
N ALA A 189 -2.27 -9.30 -21.01
CA ALA A 189 -2.89 -7.97 -20.97
C ALA A 189 -2.84 -7.27 -22.32
N GLN A 190 -1.77 -7.44 -23.11
CA GLN A 190 -1.69 -6.93 -24.48
C GLN A 190 -2.69 -7.62 -25.40
N ASP A 191 -2.84 -8.94 -25.28
CA ASP A 191 -3.82 -9.69 -26.06
C ASP A 191 -5.27 -9.32 -25.66
N ALA A 192 -5.51 -9.03 -24.37
CA ALA A 192 -6.79 -8.50 -23.87
C ALA A 192 -7.12 -7.11 -24.47
N ALA A 193 -6.14 -6.18 -24.51
CA ALA A 193 -6.34 -4.87 -25.12
C ALA A 193 -6.71 -5.00 -26.60
N LYS A 194 -6.00 -5.85 -27.35
CA LYS A 194 -6.30 -6.13 -28.77
C LYS A 194 -7.70 -6.72 -28.98
N ALA A 195 -8.09 -7.67 -28.12
CA ALA A 195 -9.39 -8.32 -28.23
C ALA A 195 -10.55 -7.37 -27.90
N ALA A 196 -10.35 -6.44 -26.99
CA ALA A 196 -11.35 -5.46 -26.57
C ALA A 196 -11.49 -4.26 -27.53
N ASN A 197 -10.50 -3.98 -28.36
CA ASN A 197 -10.37 -2.73 -29.15
C ASN A 197 -11.59 -2.42 -30.05
N SER A 198 -12.28 -3.43 -30.56
CA SER A 198 -13.46 -3.20 -31.39
C SER A 198 -14.73 -2.85 -30.58
N ALA A 199 -14.71 -3.01 -29.29
CA ALA A 199 -15.85 -2.81 -28.39
C ALA A 199 -15.62 -1.68 -27.36
N VAL A 200 -14.41 -1.15 -27.26
CA VAL A 200 -13.98 -0.16 -26.29
C VAL A 200 -13.38 1.03 -26.99
N ASP A 201 -13.83 2.23 -26.69
CA ASP A 201 -13.14 3.48 -27.02
C ASP A 201 -12.17 3.79 -25.87
N PHE A 202 -10.90 3.45 -26.04
CA PHE A 202 -9.88 3.62 -25.01
C PHE A 202 -9.60 5.08 -24.67
N SER A 203 -9.91 6.04 -25.58
CA SER A 203 -9.71 7.46 -25.30
C SER A 203 -10.54 7.99 -24.14
N LEU A 204 -11.66 7.32 -23.80
CA LEU A 204 -12.52 7.66 -22.68
C LEU A 204 -11.89 7.37 -21.31
N TYR A 205 -10.79 6.63 -21.26
CA TYR A 205 -10.11 6.17 -20.05
C TYR A 205 -8.76 6.86 -19.81
N ASP A 206 -8.44 7.86 -20.61
CA ASP A 206 -7.38 8.86 -20.40
C ASP A 206 -7.98 10.01 -19.59
N ASN A 207 -8.01 9.85 -18.26
CA ASN A 207 -8.72 10.76 -17.34
C ASN A 207 -8.01 12.08 -17.11
N ASP A 208 -6.68 12.13 -17.26
CA ASP A 208 -5.87 13.35 -17.10
C ASP A 208 -5.39 13.94 -18.42
N HIS A 209 -5.81 13.34 -19.55
CA HIS A 209 -5.52 13.80 -20.91
C HIS A 209 -4.02 13.88 -21.23
N ASP A 210 -3.24 12.96 -20.68
CA ASP A 210 -1.80 12.84 -20.95
C ASP A 210 -1.48 11.95 -22.16
N GLY A 211 -2.50 11.38 -22.80
CA GLY A 211 -2.42 10.51 -23.96
C GLY A 211 -2.32 9.02 -23.61
N TYR A 212 -2.41 8.66 -22.34
CA TYR A 212 -2.36 7.27 -21.88
C TYR A 212 -3.58 6.90 -21.05
N VAL A 213 -4.05 5.67 -21.21
CA VAL A 213 -5.12 5.10 -20.40
C VAL A 213 -4.65 4.92 -18.95
N ASP A 214 -5.37 5.52 -18.00
CA ASP A 214 -5.03 5.48 -16.57
C ASP A 214 -5.39 4.16 -15.90
N ALA A 215 -6.49 3.53 -16.28
CA ALA A 215 -7.02 2.35 -15.60
C ALA A 215 -7.49 1.28 -16.58
N PHE A 216 -6.56 0.46 -17.03
CA PHE A 216 -6.81 -0.75 -17.80
C PHE A 216 -6.73 -1.97 -16.87
N VAL A 217 -7.90 -2.57 -16.57
CA VAL A 217 -8.05 -3.70 -15.67
C VAL A 217 -8.32 -4.96 -16.48
N VAL A 218 -7.57 -6.03 -16.22
CA VAL A 218 -7.81 -7.36 -16.79
C VAL A 218 -8.23 -8.32 -15.68
N ILE A 219 -9.43 -8.86 -15.77
CA ILE A 219 -9.85 -9.95 -14.88
C ILE A 219 -9.72 -11.26 -15.65
N HIS A 220 -8.92 -12.17 -15.16
CA HIS A 220 -8.67 -13.46 -15.79
C HIS A 220 -9.45 -14.59 -15.11
N ALA A 221 -9.91 -15.57 -15.89
CA ALA A 221 -10.46 -16.78 -15.34
C ALA A 221 -9.42 -17.54 -14.51
N GLY A 222 -9.86 -18.23 -13.47
CA GLY A 222 -9.00 -18.99 -12.55
C GLY A 222 -8.74 -18.27 -11.25
N LYS A 223 -7.86 -18.85 -10.44
CA LYS A 223 -7.53 -18.38 -9.08
C LYS A 223 -6.33 -17.45 -9.08
N GLY A 224 -6.21 -16.66 -8.00
CA GLY A 224 -5.07 -15.81 -7.75
C GLY A 224 -3.89 -16.55 -7.13
N GLY A 225 -2.68 -16.29 -7.64
CA GLY A 225 -1.44 -16.81 -7.07
C GLY A 225 -1.21 -16.36 -5.64
N GLU A 226 -1.68 -15.18 -5.27
CA GLU A 226 -1.62 -14.59 -3.92
C GLU A 226 -2.39 -15.37 -2.85
N GLU A 227 -3.35 -16.21 -3.26
CA GLU A 227 -4.07 -17.13 -2.35
C GLU A 227 -3.53 -18.56 -2.46
N THR A 228 -3.26 -19.04 -3.68
CA THR A 228 -2.88 -20.43 -3.90
C THR A 228 -1.39 -20.68 -3.69
N GLY A 229 -0.53 -19.72 -4.02
CA GLY A 229 0.91 -19.89 -4.08
C GLY A 229 1.36 -20.86 -5.17
N GLN A 230 0.53 -21.08 -6.19
CA GLN A 230 0.86 -21.97 -7.32
C GLN A 230 1.42 -21.13 -8.47
N GLY A 231 2.57 -21.51 -9.01
CA GLY A 231 3.17 -20.84 -10.17
C GLY A 231 2.32 -20.94 -11.44
N SER A 232 1.34 -21.85 -11.47
CA SER A 232 0.36 -22.00 -12.55
C SER A 232 -0.80 -21.00 -12.48
N ASP A 233 -0.97 -20.30 -11.35
CA ASP A 233 -1.99 -19.29 -11.16
C ASP A 233 -1.35 -17.90 -11.25
N ILE A 234 -2.00 -16.97 -11.97
CA ILE A 234 -1.45 -15.62 -12.11
C ILE A 234 -1.66 -14.87 -10.80
N TRP A 235 -0.60 -14.22 -10.32
CA TRP A 235 -0.63 -13.36 -9.13
C TRP A 235 -1.21 -12.00 -9.47
N SER A 236 -2.09 -11.44 -8.64
CA SER A 236 -2.62 -10.09 -8.82
C SER A 236 -1.51 -9.04 -8.75
N HIS A 237 -1.46 -8.16 -9.74
CA HIS A 237 -0.41 -7.14 -9.84
C HIS A 237 -0.79 -5.98 -10.78
N LYS A 238 -0.16 -4.83 -10.57
CA LYS A 238 -0.02 -3.76 -11.54
C LYS A 238 1.31 -3.93 -12.27
N TRP A 239 1.30 -3.80 -13.60
CA TRP A 239 2.49 -3.80 -14.43
C TRP A 239 2.28 -3.00 -15.73
N VAL A 240 3.17 -3.20 -16.72
CA VAL A 240 3.08 -2.55 -18.02
C VAL A 240 3.09 -3.58 -19.16
N LEU A 241 2.45 -3.28 -20.27
CA LEU A 241 2.46 -4.11 -21.47
C LEU A 241 3.89 -4.31 -21.98
N PRO A 242 4.18 -5.37 -22.78
CA PRO A 242 5.48 -5.56 -23.43
C PRO A 242 5.88 -4.37 -24.30
N GLY A 243 4.90 -3.69 -24.89
CA GLY A 243 5.04 -2.46 -25.66
C GLY A 243 3.75 -1.66 -25.61
N VAL A 244 3.83 -0.39 -25.97
CA VAL A 244 2.66 0.49 -26.07
C VAL A 244 1.67 -0.06 -27.10
N TYR A 245 0.40 -0.14 -26.74
CA TYR A 245 -0.68 -0.47 -27.64
C TYR A 245 -1.46 0.79 -28.00
N ASN A 246 -1.47 1.16 -29.28
CA ASN A 246 -2.13 2.35 -29.78
C ASN A 246 -3.58 2.03 -30.17
N ALA A 247 -4.54 2.75 -29.63
CA ALA A 247 -5.96 2.61 -29.92
C ALA A 247 -6.68 3.96 -29.73
N ASP A 248 -7.62 4.27 -30.59
CA ASP A 248 -8.56 5.40 -30.46
C ASP A 248 -7.89 6.77 -30.19
N GLY A 249 -6.68 6.97 -30.72
CA GLY A 249 -5.92 8.21 -30.50
C GLY A 249 -5.22 8.32 -29.15
N THR A 250 -5.29 7.29 -28.32
CA THR A 250 -4.59 7.17 -27.02
C THR A 250 -3.69 5.93 -26.98
N HIS A 251 -3.07 5.68 -25.84
CA HIS A 251 -2.11 4.61 -25.63
C HIS A 251 -2.46 3.78 -24.41
N VAL A 252 -2.55 2.45 -24.57
CA VAL A 252 -2.60 1.52 -23.43
C VAL A 252 -1.18 1.05 -23.13
N TYR A 253 -0.73 1.24 -21.88
CA TYR A 253 0.61 0.83 -21.47
C TYR A 253 0.61 0.20 -20.07
N ALA A 254 0.14 0.90 -19.05
CA ALA A 254 -0.01 0.32 -17.72
C ALA A 254 -1.30 -0.49 -17.62
N TYR A 255 -1.26 -1.55 -16.82
CA TYR A 255 -2.42 -2.39 -16.52
C TYR A 255 -2.36 -2.94 -15.11
N LEU A 256 -3.48 -3.38 -14.61
CA LEU A 256 -3.53 -4.31 -13.50
C LEU A 256 -4.25 -5.60 -13.92
N THR A 257 -3.95 -6.71 -13.25
CA THR A 257 -4.70 -7.95 -13.42
C THR A 257 -5.05 -8.56 -12.07
N VAL A 258 -6.24 -9.15 -12.00
CA VAL A 258 -6.78 -9.85 -10.83
C VAL A 258 -7.52 -11.11 -11.28
N PRO A 259 -7.67 -12.15 -10.44
CA PRO A 259 -8.37 -13.38 -10.78
C PRO A 259 -9.90 -13.21 -10.77
N GLU A 260 -10.63 -14.21 -11.30
CA GLU A 260 -12.08 -14.22 -11.28
C GLU A 260 -12.71 -14.25 -9.88
N ASP A 261 -11.99 -14.74 -8.88
CA ASP A 261 -12.40 -14.75 -7.47
C ASP A 261 -11.86 -13.58 -6.64
N CYS A 262 -11.41 -12.52 -7.35
CA CYS A 262 -10.86 -11.32 -6.73
C CYS A 262 -11.84 -10.69 -5.73
N LYS A 263 -11.27 -10.12 -4.68
CA LYS A 263 -12.00 -9.44 -3.62
C LYS A 263 -11.80 -7.94 -3.71
N LEU A 264 -12.72 -7.18 -3.11
CA LEU A 264 -12.67 -5.72 -3.11
C LEU A 264 -11.29 -5.19 -2.72
N GLY A 265 -10.68 -5.74 -1.67
CA GLY A 265 -9.40 -5.26 -1.17
C GLY A 265 -8.23 -5.47 -2.14
N VAL A 266 -8.24 -6.58 -2.91
CA VAL A 266 -7.26 -6.84 -3.97
C VAL A 266 -7.45 -5.83 -5.10
N CYS A 267 -8.68 -5.67 -5.60
CA CYS A 267 -8.99 -4.71 -6.66
C CYS A 267 -8.63 -3.27 -6.26
N ALA A 268 -8.98 -2.87 -5.03
CA ALA A 268 -8.68 -1.54 -4.53
C ALA A 268 -7.17 -1.32 -4.35
N HIS A 269 -6.41 -2.32 -3.88
CA HIS A 269 -4.97 -2.23 -3.73
C HIS A 269 -4.28 -1.99 -5.09
N GLU A 270 -4.59 -2.82 -6.08
CA GLU A 270 -3.98 -2.70 -7.42
C GLU A 270 -4.40 -1.40 -8.13
N LEU A 271 -5.65 -0.93 -7.95
CA LEU A 271 -6.06 0.39 -8.39
C LEU A 271 -5.34 1.52 -7.64
N GLY A 272 -4.99 1.30 -6.38
CA GLY A 272 -4.16 2.22 -5.59
C GLY A 272 -2.80 2.48 -6.25
N HIS A 273 -2.16 1.43 -6.77
CA HIS A 273 -0.96 1.56 -7.58
C HIS A 273 -1.22 2.25 -8.91
N LEU A 274 -2.23 1.76 -9.64
CA LEU A 274 -2.45 2.16 -11.04
C LEU A 274 -2.94 3.60 -11.18
N LEU A 275 -3.94 4.01 -10.37
CA LEU A 275 -4.54 5.34 -10.44
C LEU A 275 -3.78 6.41 -9.64
N PHE A 276 -3.21 6.02 -8.48
CA PHE A 276 -2.69 6.99 -7.51
C PHE A 276 -1.20 6.85 -7.24
N GLY A 277 -0.53 5.87 -7.84
CA GLY A 277 0.91 5.67 -7.71
C GLY A 277 1.37 5.31 -6.30
N PHE A 278 0.51 4.75 -5.48
CA PHE A 278 0.89 4.33 -4.14
C PHE A 278 1.91 3.20 -4.19
N PRO A 279 2.96 3.23 -3.38
CA PRO A 279 3.88 2.11 -3.23
C PRO A 279 3.30 1.05 -2.30
N ASP A 280 3.85 -0.17 -2.39
CA ASP A 280 3.65 -1.18 -1.37
C ASP A 280 4.23 -0.70 -0.03
N LEU A 281 3.43 -0.81 1.03
CA LEU A 281 3.81 -0.48 2.40
C LEU A 281 3.86 -1.71 3.31
N TYR A 282 3.62 -2.91 2.75
CA TYR A 282 4.04 -4.15 3.37
C TYR A 282 5.52 -4.39 3.08
N ASP A 283 6.12 -5.33 3.79
CA ASP A 283 7.49 -5.74 3.57
C ASP A 283 7.56 -6.75 2.41
N THR A 284 8.11 -6.32 1.27
CA THR A 284 8.13 -7.09 0.03
C THR A 284 9.05 -8.31 0.06
N ASP A 285 9.95 -8.42 1.04
CA ASP A 285 10.75 -9.63 1.26
C ASP A 285 10.13 -10.57 2.31
N TYR A 286 8.97 -10.19 2.88
CA TYR A 286 8.15 -10.96 3.83
C TYR A 286 8.83 -11.27 5.17
N THR A 287 9.91 -10.59 5.53
CA THR A 287 10.57 -10.78 6.84
C THR A 287 9.82 -10.10 7.97
N SER A 288 9.01 -9.09 7.63
CA SER A 288 8.15 -8.34 8.55
C SER A 288 6.73 -8.14 8.02
N GLU A 289 5.94 -7.26 8.64
CA GLU A 289 4.58 -6.92 8.18
C GLU A 289 4.49 -5.51 7.58
N GLY A 290 5.61 -4.75 7.53
CA GLY A 290 5.54 -3.34 7.16
C GLY A 290 4.61 -2.57 8.10
N ILE A 291 3.56 -1.93 7.57
CA ILE A 291 2.53 -1.27 8.40
C ILE A 291 1.28 -2.14 8.63
N GLY A 292 1.33 -3.43 8.26
CA GLY A 292 0.30 -4.42 8.58
C GLY A 292 -1.11 -4.05 8.11
N ASP A 293 -2.11 -4.41 8.93
CA ASP A 293 -3.54 -4.23 8.63
C ASP A 293 -4.03 -2.79 8.76
N TRP A 294 -3.13 -1.84 8.98
CA TRP A 294 -3.46 -0.43 9.13
C TRP A 294 -3.64 0.32 7.80
N CYS A 295 -3.28 -0.26 6.67
CA CYS A 295 -3.31 0.40 5.37
C CYS A 295 -3.70 -0.54 4.24
N LEU A 296 -4.51 -0.04 3.28
CA LEU A 296 -4.82 -0.71 2.03
C LEU A 296 -3.55 -1.21 1.32
N MET A 297 -2.49 -0.37 1.28
CA MET A 297 -1.24 -0.69 0.57
C MET A 297 -0.32 -1.63 1.37
N ALA A 298 -0.88 -2.33 2.36
CA ALA A 298 -0.21 -3.36 3.14
C ALA A 298 -1.21 -4.48 3.48
N GLY A 299 -1.09 -5.11 4.64
CA GLY A 299 -1.99 -6.17 5.08
C GLY A 299 -3.46 -5.79 5.17
N GLY A 300 -3.75 -4.48 5.27
CA GLY A 300 -5.11 -3.95 5.36
C GLY A 300 -6.00 -4.21 4.14
N SER A 301 -5.43 -4.55 2.97
CA SER A 301 -6.17 -5.04 1.81
C SER A 301 -6.91 -6.35 2.11
N TRP A 302 -6.37 -7.16 3.01
CA TRP A 302 -6.93 -8.44 3.42
C TRP A 302 -7.87 -8.38 4.63
N ASN A 303 -8.18 -7.20 5.15
CA ASN A 303 -9.12 -7.09 6.27
C ASN A 303 -10.48 -7.71 5.90
N ASN A 304 -11.08 -8.43 6.84
CA ASN A 304 -12.29 -9.24 6.60
C ASN A 304 -12.13 -10.21 5.40
N GLY A 305 -10.98 -10.86 5.26
CA GLY A 305 -10.70 -11.76 4.13
C GLY A 305 -10.70 -11.06 2.77
N GLY A 306 -10.33 -9.77 2.72
CA GLY A 306 -10.30 -8.95 1.50
C GLY A 306 -11.64 -8.33 1.12
N LEU A 307 -12.71 -8.58 1.88
CA LEU A 307 -14.05 -8.07 1.56
C LEU A 307 -14.29 -6.65 2.08
N THR A 308 -13.56 -6.21 3.11
CA THR A 308 -13.71 -4.88 3.69
C THR A 308 -12.32 -4.33 4.04
N PRO A 309 -11.57 -3.86 3.03
CA PRO A 309 -10.20 -3.39 3.22
C PRO A 309 -10.14 -2.12 4.08
N ALA A 310 -9.00 -1.93 4.77
CA ALA A 310 -8.73 -0.69 5.48
C ALA A 310 -8.58 0.49 4.51
N HIS A 311 -8.79 1.70 5.00
CA HIS A 311 -8.39 2.90 4.26
C HIS A 311 -6.89 2.92 3.97
N PRO A 312 -6.43 3.61 2.92
CA PRO A 312 -5.04 4.03 2.80
C PRO A 312 -4.63 4.84 4.04
N CYS A 313 -3.39 4.68 4.50
CA CYS A 313 -2.90 5.41 5.67
C CYS A 313 -2.82 6.92 5.42
N GLY A 314 -2.66 7.72 6.49
CA GLY A 314 -2.59 9.17 6.40
C GLY A 314 -1.51 9.68 5.45
N TRP A 315 -0.39 8.94 5.30
CA TRP A 315 0.65 9.28 4.32
C TRP A 315 0.13 9.19 2.87
N CYS A 316 -0.51 8.07 2.48
CA CYS A 316 -1.10 7.91 1.15
C CYS A 316 -2.15 9.00 0.86
N LYS A 317 -3.04 9.25 1.82
CA LYS A 317 -4.08 10.29 1.68
C LYS A 317 -3.48 11.69 1.51
N ALA A 318 -2.40 12.00 2.25
CA ALA A 318 -1.69 13.28 2.14
C ALA A 318 -1.05 13.45 0.75
N GLN A 319 -0.45 12.41 0.19
CA GLN A 319 0.18 12.45 -1.13
C GLN A 319 -0.81 12.80 -2.24
N GLN A 320 -2.08 12.40 -2.09
CA GLN A 320 -3.14 12.67 -3.06
C GLN A 320 -4.03 13.87 -2.69
N ASN A 321 -3.67 14.63 -1.66
CA ASN A 321 -4.49 15.76 -1.15
C ASN A 321 -5.93 15.34 -0.78
N TRP A 322 -6.17 14.08 -0.41
CA TRP A 322 -7.47 13.61 0.06
C TRP A 322 -7.82 14.09 1.46
N VAL A 323 -6.83 14.60 2.17
CA VAL A 323 -6.95 15.15 3.52
C VAL A 323 -6.17 16.46 3.65
N ASN A 324 -6.62 17.31 4.56
CA ASN A 324 -5.90 18.51 4.94
C ASN A 324 -4.75 18.13 5.91
N THR A 325 -3.51 18.32 5.46
CA THR A 325 -2.32 18.08 6.28
C THR A 325 -1.92 19.35 7.03
N VAL A 326 -2.27 19.41 8.31
CA VAL A 326 -1.93 20.54 9.18
C VAL A 326 -0.51 20.39 9.70
N THR A 327 0.43 21.19 9.19
CA THR A 327 1.78 21.27 9.74
C THR A 327 1.75 22.03 11.07
N VAL A 328 2.19 21.38 12.13
CA VAL A 328 2.29 21.98 13.47
C VAL A 328 3.56 22.82 13.53
N SER A 329 3.46 24.14 13.35
CA SER A 329 4.60 25.09 13.36
C SER A 329 4.98 25.60 14.76
N ALA A 330 4.09 25.45 15.73
CA ALA A 330 4.28 25.85 17.13
C ALA A 330 3.55 24.88 18.07
N ASN A 331 3.97 24.83 19.32
CA ASN A 331 3.32 24.00 20.33
C ASN A 331 1.87 24.43 20.53
N LYS A 332 0.94 23.45 20.52
CA LYS A 332 -0.49 23.63 20.68
C LYS A 332 -0.99 22.78 21.84
N LYS A 333 -1.96 23.28 22.61
CA LYS A 333 -2.56 22.56 23.74
C LYS A 333 -4.02 22.24 23.45
N GLY A 334 -4.49 21.09 23.94
CA GLY A 334 -5.90 20.69 23.89
C GLY A 334 -6.47 20.57 22.47
N VAL A 335 -5.64 20.13 21.51
CA VAL A 335 -6.06 19.95 20.12
C VAL A 335 -7.06 18.79 20.04
N ALA A 336 -8.25 19.04 19.52
CA ALA A 336 -9.20 17.99 19.17
C ALA A 336 -8.80 17.37 17.82
N ILE A 337 -8.74 16.04 17.77
CA ILE A 337 -8.41 15.23 16.60
C ILE A 337 -9.57 14.25 16.39
N PRO A 338 -10.65 14.65 15.72
CA PRO A 338 -11.74 13.76 15.36
C PRO A 338 -11.27 12.67 14.39
N ASP A 339 -12.11 11.66 14.14
CA ASP A 339 -11.86 10.65 13.10
C ASP A 339 -11.50 11.34 11.78
N VAL A 340 -10.48 10.84 11.12
CA VAL A 340 -10.01 11.41 9.83
C VAL A 340 -11.08 11.35 8.75
N LYS A 341 -12.00 10.38 8.81
CA LYS A 341 -13.14 10.28 7.89
C LYS A 341 -14.10 11.46 8.01
N ASP A 342 -14.29 11.95 9.23
CA ASP A 342 -15.20 13.07 9.52
C ASP A 342 -14.48 14.42 9.37
N SER A 343 -13.27 14.54 9.92
CA SER A 343 -12.50 15.79 9.97
C SER A 343 -11.73 16.10 8.71
N LYS A 344 -11.42 15.09 7.89
CA LYS A 344 -10.53 15.16 6.73
C LYS A 344 -9.17 15.81 7.08
N THR A 345 -8.70 15.64 8.31
CA THR A 345 -7.52 16.36 8.83
C THR A 345 -6.55 15.39 9.49
N ILE A 346 -5.28 15.54 9.13
CA ILE A 346 -4.14 14.88 9.76
C ILE A 346 -3.11 15.93 10.19
N TYR A 347 -2.23 15.57 11.14
CA TYR A 347 -1.24 16.47 11.69
C TYR A 347 0.17 16.00 11.35
N ARG A 348 0.96 16.92 10.75
CA ARG A 348 2.39 16.71 10.49
C ARG A 348 3.21 17.42 11.56
N LEU A 349 4.10 16.67 12.21
CA LEU A 349 4.97 17.17 13.29
C LEU A 349 6.42 16.86 12.95
N TRP A 350 7.27 17.89 13.00
CA TRP A 350 8.72 17.73 12.91
C TRP A 350 9.42 18.77 13.79
N LYS A 351 10.73 18.57 13.95
CA LYS A 351 11.58 19.44 14.75
C LYS A 351 11.39 20.92 14.37
N ASP A 352 11.18 21.76 15.36
CA ASP A 352 10.96 23.22 15.23
C ASP A 352 9.76 23.63 14.35
N GLY A 353 8.87 22.67 14.01
CA GLY A 353 7.79 22.87 13.06
C GLY A 353 8.25 22.99 11.61
N GLY A 354 9.49 22.56 11.33
CA GLY A 354 10.13 22.66 10.02
C GLY A 354 9.67 21.62 9.00
N SER A 355 10.21 21.74 7.79
CA SER A 355 10.11 20.76 6.72
C SER A 355 11.23 19.72 6.82
N GLY A 356 11.16 18.66 6.01
CA GLY A 356 12.16 17.62 5.90
C GLY A 356 11.54 16.33 5.38
N ASN A 357 12.37 15.39 4.92
CA ASN A 357 11.90 14.09 4.46
C ASN A 357 11.46 13.22 5.64
N GLU A 358 12.11 13.35 6.79
CA GLU A 358 11.75 12.62 8.01
C GLU A 358 10.81 13.47 8.86
N TYR A 359 9.69 12.86 9.34
CA TYR A 359 8.68 13.52 10.17
C TYR A 359 7.69 12.50 10.76
N PHE A 360 6.80 12.99 11.64
CA PHE A 360 5.69 12.22 12.16
C PHE A 360 4.37 12.71 11.57
N LEU A 361 3.48 11.76 11.23
CA LEU A 361 2.07 12.02 10.94
C LEU A 361 1.21 11.45 12.06
N ALA A 362 0.12 12.13 12.37
CA ALA A 362 -0.86 11.67 13.34
C ALA A 362 -2.27 11.80 12.77
N GLU A 363 -3.03 10.69 12.80
CA GLU A 363 -4.44 10.63 12.43
C GLU A 363 -5.23 9.86 13.48
N ASN A 364 -6.48 10.23 13.70
CA ASN A 364 -7.40 9.44 14.52
C ASN A 364 -8.26 8.57 13.61
N ARG A 365 -8.32 7.26 13.91
CA ARG A 365 -9.13 6.29 13.16
C ARG A 365 -10.03 5.52 14.08
N THR A 366 -11.31 5.38 13.71
CA THR A 366 -12.30 4.58 14.42
C THR A 366 -12.78 3.42 13.57
N LYS A 367 -13.25 2.36 14.22
CA LYS A 367 -13.73 1.12 13.58
C LYS A 367 -15.13 1.31 13.00
N LYS A 368 -15.23 2.10 11.92
CA LYS A 368 -16.47 2.40 11.19
C LYS A 368 -16.29 2.22 9.70
N ASN A 369 -17.36 1.91 8.99
CA ASN A 369 -17.41 1.77 7.54
C ASN A 369 -16.33 0.80 7.04
N PHE A 370 -15.50 1.17 6.05
CA PHE A 370 -14.43 0.31 5.58
C PHE A 370 -13.34 0.06 6.63
N ASP A 371 -13.16 0.96 7.59
CA ASP A 371 -12.22 0.77 8.70
C ASP A 371 -12.75 -0.12 9.84
N LYS A 372 -13.95 -0.70 9.73
CA LYS A 372 -14.56 -1.45 10.84
C LYS A 372 -13.78 -2.69 11.29
N PHE A 373 -12.90 -3.21 10.43
CA PHE A 373 -12.04 -4.36 10.73
C PHE A 373 -10.59 -3.98 11.05
N LEU A 374 -10.29 -2.71 11.32
CA LEU A 374 -8.98 -2.32 11.82
C LEU A 374 -8.59 -3.10 13.09
N PRO A 375 -7.30 -3.35 13.32
CA PRO A 375 -6.82 -4.03 14.53
C PRO A 375 -7.19 -3.32 15.83
N GLY A 376 -7.36 -2.00 15.79
CA GLY A 376 -7.74 -1.15 16.92
C GLY A 376 -8.29 0.20 16.44
N GLU A 377 -8.70 1.05 17.40
CA GLU A 377 -9.15 2.42 17.12
C GLU A 377 -8.48 3.42 18.08
N GLY A 378 -8.23 4.64 17.58
CA GLY A 378 -7.57 5.73 18.31
C GLY A 378 -6.60 6.51 17.46
N LEU A 379 -5.67 7.22 18.10
CA LEU A 379 -4.63 7.97 17.41
C LEU A 379 -3.57 7.01 16.88
N LEU A 380 -3.39 6.97 15.57
CA LEU A 380 -2.23 6.38 14.91
C LEU A 380 -1.16 7.45 14.74
N ILE A 381 0.07 7.09 15.06
CA ILE A 381 1.25 7.91 14.83
C ILE A 381 2.13 7.15 13.85
N TYR A 382 2.50 7.79 12.75
CA TYR A 382 3.43 7.23 11.78
C TYR A 382 4.77 7.95 11.87
N HIS A 383 5.86 7.21 11.74
CA HIS A 383 7.19 7.75 11.50
C HIS A 383 7.50 7.61 10.02
N ILE A 384 7.67 8.72 9.34
CA ILE A 384 7.83 8.80 7.89
C ILE A 384 9.28 9.19 7.57
N ASP A 385 9.86 8.58 6.54
CA ASP A 385 11.04 9.11 5.86
C ASP A 385 10.85 9.01 4.34
N ASP A 386 10.54 10.13 3.70
CA ASP A 386 10.31 10.22 2.25
C ASP A 386 11.58 9.97 1.43
N ALA A 387 12.77 9.96 2.04
CA ALA A 387 14.02 9.60 1.38
C ALA A 387 14.22 8.08 1.26
N ILE A 388 13.40 7.28 1.94
CA ILE A 388 13.44 5.81 1.89
C ILE A 388 12.45 5.31 0.84
N ASP A 389 12.86 4.27 0.12
CA ASP A 389 12.11 3.77 -1.03
C ASP A 389 10.99 2.77 -0.67
N SER A 390 11.16 1.98 0.41
CA SER A 390 10.26 0.87 0.75
C SER A 390 10.20 0.59 2.25
N ASN A 391 9.37 -0.38 2.62
CA ASN A 391 9.28 -0.92 3.98
C ASN A 391 10.02 -2.27 4.14
N SER A 392 11.06 -2.53 3.33
CA SER A 392 11.83 -3.79 3.40
C SER A 392 12.94 -3.80 4.46
N ASN A 393 13.23 -2.67 5.10
CA ASN A 393 14.22 -2.58 6.17
C ASN A 393 13.52 -2.29 7.50
N GLU A 394 13.40 -3.28 8.37
CA GLU A 394 12.67 -3.22 9.65
C GLU A 394 13.26 -2.20 10.63
N MET A 395 14.49 -1.81 10.41
CA MET A 395 15.14 -0.76 11.21
C MET A 395 14.84 0.65 10.71
N HIS A 396 14.36 0.80 9.45
CA HIS A 396 14.14 2.10 8.83
C HIS A 396 13.14 2.00 7.67
N TYR A 397 11.85 1.98 7.98
CA TYR A 397 10.78 1.98 7.00
C TYR A 397 10.57 3.36 6.35
N LYS A 398 10.04 3.37 5.13
CA LYS A 398 9.46 4.56 4.51
C LYS A 398 8.30 5.12 5.34
N VAL A 399 7.38 4.24 5.73
CA VAL A 399 6.21 4.55 6.57
C VAL A 399 6.14 3.50 7.67
N ALA A 400 6.41 3.87 8.91
CA ALA A 400 6.31 2.99 10.07
C ALA A 400 5.12 3.37 10.95
N VAL A 401 4.38 2.39 11.48
CA VAL A 401 3.45 2.62 12.59
C VAL A 401 4.25 2.66 13.90
N VAL A 402 4.17 3.78 14.62
CA VAL A 402 4.74 3.89 15.97
C VAL A 402 3.81 3.18 16.94
N GLN A 403 4.05 1.88 17.16
CA GLN A 403 3.22 1.04 18.02
C GLN A 403 3.26 1.54 19.47
N ALA A 404 2.11 1.98 20.01
CA ALA A 404 2.04 2.63 21.32
C ALA A 404 2.60 1.76 22.44
N ASP A 405 2.43 0.44 22.38
CA ASP A 405 2.95 -0.48 23.40
C ASP A 405 4.48 -0.68 23.32
N GLY A 406 5.10 -0.35 22.17
CA GLY A 406 6.54 -0.42 21.92
C GLY A 406 7.09 -1.82 21.75
N LYS A 407 6.23 -2.81 21.41
CA LYS A 407 6.65 -4.20 21.26
C LYS A 407 7.29 -4.51 19.91
N LYS A 408 7.12 -3.64 18.91
CA LYS A 408 7.65 -3.83 17.55
C LYS A 408 7.21 -5.14 16.91
N GLN A 409 5.94 -5.46 17.05
CA GLN A 409 5.37 -6.72 16.57
C GLN A 409 5.22 -6.74 15.05
N LEU A 410 5.02 -5.57 14.43
CA LEU A 410 4.98 -5.41 12.98
C LEU A 410 6.36 -5.67 12.38
N GLU A 411 7.42 -5.01 12.89
CA GLU A 411 8.80 -5.20 12.43
C GLU A 411 9.30 -6.63 12.70
N GLY A 412 8.86 -7.24 13.79
CA GLY A 412 9.20 -8.63 14.12
C GLY A 412 8.35 -9.68 13.42
N GLY A 413 7.38 -9.28 12.59
CA GLY A 413 6.46 -10.20 11.91
C GLY A 413 5.62 -11.07 12.88
N ALA A 414 5.40 -10.60 14.11
CA ALA A 414 4.70 -11.36 15.16
C ALA A 414 3.18 -11.30 15.01
N ASN A 415 2.65 -10.14 14.59
CA ASN A 415 1.26 -9.94 14.21
C ASN A 415 1.18 -8.88 13.09
N ARG A 416 -0.04 -8.67 12.58
CA ARG A 416 -0.31 -7.70 11.51
C ARG A 416 -0.90 -6.38 12.05
N GLY A 417 -0.75 -6.13 13.33
CA GLY A 417 -1.31 -5.02 14.09
C GLY A 417 -2.28 -5.50 15.17
N ASP A 418 -2.36 -4.75 16.26
CA ASP A 418 -3.31 -4.99 17.35
C ASP A 418 -3.73 -3.68 18.06
N ALA A 419 -4.66 -3.79 19.01
CA ALA A 419 -5.16 -2.64 19.78
C ALA A 419 -4.07 -1.98 20.67
N GLY A 420 -2.89 -2.56 20.79
CA GLY A 420 -1.74 -1.98 21.47
C GLY A 420 -0.98 -0.95 20.66
N ASP A 421 -1.20 -0.90 19.33
CA ASP A 421 -0.48 0.00 18.42
C ASP A 421 -1.00 1.43 18.48
N VAL A 422 -2.30 1.62 18.74
CA VAL A 422 -2.95 2.93 18.77
C VAL A 422 -2.83 3.61 20.14
N TRP A 423 -2.98 4.92 20.18
CA TRP A 423 -2.94 5.75 21.37
C TRP A 423 -4.36 6.25 21.73
N PRO A 424 -4.80 6.19 23.00
CA PRO A 424 -4.15 5.51 24.12
C PRO A 424 -4.20 3.98 23.99
N GLY A 425 -5.14 3.42 23.22
CA GLY A 425 -5.30 2.02 22.88
C GLY A 425 -5.29 1.08 24.09
N ALA A 426 -5.03 -0.20 23.84
CA ALA A 426 -4.94 -1.20 24.92
C ALA A 426 -3.73 -0.96 25.82
N SER A 427 -2.68 -0.30 25.34
CA SER A 427 -1.48 0.06 26.12
C SER A 427 -1.74 1.17 27.15
N LYS A 428 -2.84 1.93 27.01
CA LYS A 428 -3.23 3.08 27.83
C LYS A 428 -2.15 4.16 27.95
N LYS A 429 -1.25 4.26 26.96
CA LYS A 429 -0.19 5.28 26.94
C LYS A 429 -0.74 6.62 26.50
N LEU A 430 -0.42 7.66 27.26
CA LEU A 430 -0.95 9.02 27.08
C LEU A 430 0.09 10.01 26.57
N THR A 431 1.31 9.55 26.30
CA THR A 431 2.44 10.42 25.93
C THR A 431 3.39 9.73 24.99
N PHE A 432 3.68 10.43 23.88
CA PHE A 432 4.74 10.15 22.92
C PHE A 432 5.72 11.32 22.91
N SER A 433 7.03 11.08 23.10
CA SER A 433 8.04 12.13 23.17
C SER A 433 9.45 11.54 23.04
N ASN A 434 10.51 12.41 23.02
CA ASN A 434 11.91 11.97 22.98
C ASN A 434 12.32 11.00 24.11
N THR A 435 11.60 10.97 25.22
CA THR A 435 11.96 10.21 26.44
C THR A 435 11.04 9.03 26.74
N THR A 436 10.02 8.82 25.93
CA THR A 436 9.11 7.68 26.07
C THR A 436 9.63 6.43 25.34
N LYS A 437 8.95 5.30 25.52
CA LYS A 437 9.17 4.08 24.74
C LYS A 437 7.79 3.64 24.22
N PRO A 438 7.53 3.73 22.89
CA PRO A 438 8.38 4.25 21.83
C PRO A 438 8.69 5.75 22.01
N ASN A 439 9.69 6.25 21.29
CA ASN A 439 10.12 7.64 21.38
C ASN A 439 10.03 8.38 20.04
N SER A 440 10.04 9.73 20.10
CA SER A 440 9.95 10.61 18.93
C SER A 440 11.32 11.08 18.39
N LYS A 441 12.39 10.34 18.65
CA LYS A 441 13.67 10.65 18.03
C LYS A 441 13.64 10.31 16.53
N SER A 442 14.56 10.93 15.79
CA SER A 442 14.82 10.57 14.40
C SER A 442 15.36 9.13 14.27
N TYR A 443 15.36 8.56 13.08
CA TYR A 443 16.05 7.30 12.78
C TYR A 443 17.55 7.38 13.11
N GLY A 444 18.16 8.54 12.96
CA GLY A 444 19.52 8.81 13.42
C GLY A 444 19.67 8.98 14.94
N ASN A 445 18.64 8.66 15.75
CA ASN A 445 18.60 8.76 17.22
C ASN A 445 18.78 10.21 17.75
N ILE A 446 18.48 11.22 16.93
CA ILE A 446 18.57 12.63 17.29
C ILE A 446 17.24 13.08 17.93
N LYS A 447 17.29 13.91 18.97
CA LYS A 447 16.11 14.51 19.58
C LYS A 447 15.42 15.46 18.60
N THR A 448 14.10 15.30 18.44
CA THR A 448 13.28 16.13 17.54
C THR A 448 12.45 17.17 18.28
N ASP A 449 12.33 17.04 19.61
CA ASP A 449 11.41 17.78 20.47
C ASP A 449 9.93 17.64 20.08
N VAL A 450 9.63 16.74 19.15
CA VAL A 450 8.26 16.33 18.84
C VAL A 450 7.66 15.62 20.06
N GLY A 451 6.44 15.98 20.38
CA GLY A 451 5.67 15.32 21.45
C GLY A 451 4.18 15.41 21.20
N ILE A 452 3.50 14.32 21.51
CA ILE A 452 2.03 14.27 21.59
C ILE A 452 1.73 13.81 23.01
N LYS A 453 1.13 14.69 23.82
CA LYS A 453 0.98 14.47 25.27
C LYS A 453 -0.46 14.64 25.72
N LYS A 454 -0.80 14.10 26.89
CA LYS A 454 -2.15 14.14 27.45
C LYS A 454 -3.20 13.58 26.50
N ILE A 455 -2.85 12.54 25.79
CA ILE A 455 -3.73 11.89 24.82
C ILE A 455 -4.94 11.32 25.57
N LYS A 456 -6.15 11.73 25.20
CA LYS A 456 -7.41 11.22 25.73
C LYS A 456 -8.32 10.85 24.58
N SER A 457 -9.09 9.79 24.73
CA SER A 457 -10.17 9.42 23.83
C SER A 457 -11.51 9.61 24.54
N THR A 458 -12.42 10.36 23.94
CA THR A 458 -13.76 10.58 24.45
C THR A 458 -14.74 10.54 23.28
N ALA A 459 -15.66 9.57 23.27
CA ALA A 459 -16.64 9.37 22.21
C ALA A 459 -16.02 9.34 20.79
N GLY A 460 -14.86 8.68 20.63
CA GLY A 460 -14.16 8.57 19.34
C GLY A 460 -13.33 9.79 18.96
N ILE A 461 -13.37 10.88 19.72
CA ILE A 461 -12.53 12.06 19.51
C ILE A 461 -11.28 11.95 20.38
N ILE A 462 -10.12 12.10 19.78
CA ILE A 462 -8.86 12.25 20.51
C ILE A 462 -8.64 13.71 20.85
N THR A 463 -8.19 14.01 22.08
CA THR A 463 -7.64 15.31 22.46
C THR A 463 -6.20 15.15 22.93
N ALA A 464 -5.32 16.06 22.52
CA ALA A 464 -3.89 16.00 22.88
C ALA A 464 -3.21 17.37 22.84
N ASP A 465 -2.09 17.49 23.58
CA ASP A 465 -1.16 18.61 23.43
C ASP A 465 -0.09 18.22 22.39
N LEU A 466 0.13 19.03 21.36
CA LEU A 466 1.09 18.81 20.27
C LEU A 466 2.33 19.72 20.47
N PHE A 467 3.50 19.13 20.44
CA PHE A 467 4.78 19.82 20.63
C PHE A 467 5.71 19.55 19.44
N VAL A 468 6.45 20.58 19.02
CA VAL A 468 7.47 20.54 17.97
C VAL A 468 8.73 21.31 18.38
N LYS A 469 8.68 22.01 19.52
CA LYS A 469 9.79 22.80 20.07
C LYS A 469 10.00 22.45 21.54
N ALA A 470 11.25 22.50 21.99
CA ALA A 470 11.54 22.43 23.41
C ALA A 470 10.71 23.49 24.18
N GLY A 471 10.07 23.07 25.27
CA GLY A 471 9.46 24.05 26.18
C GLY A 471 10.53 25.00 26.77
N PRO A 472 10.14 26.19 27.22
CA PRO A 472 11.10 27.07 27.92
C PRO A 472 11.74 26.27 29.06
N ALA A 473 13.06 26.27 29.13
CA ALA A 473 13.79 25.68 30.23
C ALA A 473 13.26 26.27 31.53
N LEU A 474 12.78 25.43 32.43
CA LEU A 474 12.46 25.87 33.80
C LEU A 474 13.74 26.46 34.37
N ALA A 475 13.81 27.78 34.49
CA ALA A 475 14.90 28.47 35.20
C ALA A 475 14.86 27.94 36.64
N ILE A 476 15.83 27.07 36.98
CA ILE A 476 16.04 26.67 38.35
C ILE A 476 16.62 27.91 39.03
N VAL A 477 15.75 28.73 39.60
CA VAL A 477 16.18 29.81 40.53
C VAL A 477 16.74 29.08 41.77
N LYS A 478 18.02 28.79 41.74
CA LYS A 478 18.75 28.47 42.96
C LYS A 478 18.79 29.75 43.79
N SER A 479 17.81 29.94 44.68
CA SER A 479 17.92 30.93 45.75
C SER A 479 19.10 30.54 46.65
N LYS A 480 20.23 31.22 46.51
CA LYS A 480 21.31 31.18 47.47
C LYS A 480 20.79 31.84 48.74
N LEU A 481 20.29 31.08 49.67
CA LEU A 481 20.17 31.51 51.06
C LEU A 481 21.55 31.78 51.62
N ARG A 482 21.97 33.05 51.63
CA ARG A 482 23.09 33.50 52.44
C ARG A 482 22.72 33.36 53.90
N LYS A 483 23.28 32.38 54.61
CA LYS A 483 23.32 32.37 56.05
C LYS A 483 24.15 33.56 56.51
N VAL A 484 23.49 34.58 57.04
CA VAL A 484 24.17 35.61 57.83
C VAL A 484 24.47 34.96 59.21
N LYS A 485 25.72 34.72 59.47
CA LYS A 485 26.18 34.43 60.86
C LYS A 485 26.21 35.74 61.62
N LYS A 486 25.51 35.74 62.77
CA LYS A 486 25.76 36.61 63.88
C LYS A 486 26.92 36.04 64.73
#